data_c4723b20c3faad1968e4fe03fe590fcc
#
_entry.id   c4723b20c3faad1968e4fe03fe590fcc
#
_cell.length_a   1.000
_cell.length_b   1.000
_cell.length_c   1.000
_cell.angle_alpha   90.00
_cell.angle_beta   90.00
_cell.angle_gamma   90.00
#
_symmetry.space_group_name_H-M   'P 1'
#
loop_
_entity.id
_entity.type
_entity.pdbx_description
1 polymer ?
#
loop_
_entity_poly.entity_id
_entity_poly.type
_entity_poly.pdbx_seq_one_letter_code
_entity_poly.pdbx_strand_id
1 'polypeptide(L)'
;MPDVSEALRSALLVRLVSKFESMLAGFIRLYILPREPVDLNDKEVQRMLHCVAKKANEVVNGHWNKNRPWNEWLAAEANIHIDEIAPDTWNTVYEALARRNAIVHADGIADHHYRKRLGAKPGLPELGTPLWCEKEYLEQVFCAFEVLADVIAVGLLAQFADSNMLSANEAHGMIYRALQNKRWSEAQWMASKVLDVLPKDHQEYELQVNFWLAQREIYGIDAIREVVEAWEPPEEPCYCFAKAALLLDEDAARQALREWNPGPHEVNWVADWPLVSVLSERSETFQISFNKWKYEVPNHKRSADGARTRTNSRKVSTRKRYRSSHTQRKKR
;
A
#
# COMPACT_ATOMS: atom_id res chain seq x y z
N MET A 1 27.77 -27.78 -4.84
CA MET A 1 27.78 -26.62 -3.93
C MET A 1 26.75 -25.65 -4.46
N PRO A 2 25.90 -25.04 -3.62
CA PRO A 2 25.05 -23.99 -4.11
C PRO A 2 25.91 -22.87 -4.70
N ASP A 3 25.42 -22.28 -5.79
CA ASP A 3 26.03 -21.09 -6.38
C ASP A 3 26.05 -19.95 -5.32
N VAL A 4 27.07 -19.12 -5.32
CA VAL A 4 27.19 -17.98 -4.40
C VAL A 4 25.95 -17.09 -4.47
N SER A 5 25.35 -16.94 -5.66
CA SER A 5 24.13 -16.16 -5.85
C SER A 5 22.92 -16.81 -5.17
N GLU A 6 22.83 -18.14 -5.17
CA GLU A 6 21.77 -18.87 -4.46
C GLU A 6 21.91 -18.74 -2.93
N ALA A 7 23.13 -18.89 -2.42
CA ALA A 7 23.38 -18.69 -0.99
C ALA A 7 23.02 -17.26 -0.53
N LEU A 8 23.31 -16.25 -1.38
CA LEU A 8 22.94 -14.86 -1.10
C LEU A 8 21.42 -14.66 -1.11
N ARG A 9 20.70 -15.23 -2.10
CA ARG A 9 19.24 -15.15 -2.19
C ARG A 9 18.58 -15.84 -1.00
N SER A 10 19.07 -17.00 -0.59
CA SER A 10 18.58 -17.70 0.62
C SER A 10 18.79 -16.86 1.89
N ALA A 11 19.95 -16.21 2.03
CA ALA A 11 20.21 -15.28 3.13
C ALA A 11 19.30 -14.05 3.09
N LEU A 12 18.96 -13.53 1.90
CA LEU A 12 18.01 -12.44 1.73
C LEU A 12 16.59 -12.84 2.18
N LEU A 13 16.14 -14.05 1.82
CA LEU A 13 14.84 -14.56 2.29
C LEU A 13 14.79 -14.63 3.83
N VAL A 14 15.83 -15.21 4.46
CA VAL A 14 15.93 -15.29 5.93
C VAL A 14 15.83 -13.91 6.56
N ARG A 15 16.56 -12.93 6.00
CA ARG A 15 16.54 -11.54 6.48
C ARG A 15 15.19 -10.88 6.29
N LEU A 16 14.54 -11.07 5.14
CA LEU A 16 13.22 -10.53 4.81
C LEU A 16 12.18 -11.02 5.81
N VAL A 17 12.11 -12.33 6.03
CA VAL A 17 11.22 -12.94 7.02
C VAL A 17 11.46 -12.37 8.42
N SER A 18 12.73 -12.29 8.85
CA SER A 18 13.05 -11.76 10.18
C SER A 18 12.66 -10.29 10.34
N LYS A 19 12.76 -9.50 9.28
CA LYS A 19 12.30 -8.09 9.29
C LYS A 19 10.79 -7.99 9.37
N PHE A 20 10.08 -8.82 8.62
CA PHE A 20 8.61 -8.89 8.70
C PHE A 20 8.15 -9.30 10.11
N GLU A 21 8.72 -10.35 10.70
CA GLU A 21 8.42 -10.78 12.08
C GLU A 21 8.68 -9.66 13.10
N SER A 22 9.76 -8.90 12.93
CA SER A 22 10.08 -7.75 13.80
C SER A 22 9.06 -6.61 13.65
N MET A 23 8.64 -6.32 12.43
CA MET A 23 7.61 -5.32 12.14
C MET A 23 6.26 -5.74 12.71
N LEU A 24 5.86 -6.99 12.51
CA LEU A 24 4.62 -7.55 13.06
C LEU A 24 4.60 -7.46 14.60
N ALA A 25 5.72 -7.79 15.26
CA ALA A 25 5.85 -7.59 16.70
C ALA A 25 5.68 -6.12 17.09
N GLY A 26 6.18 -5.19 16.28
CA GLY A 26 5.96 -3.75 16.46
C GLY A 26 4.49 -3.36 16.39
N PHE A 27 3.76 -3.82 15.38
CA PHE A 27 2.31 -3.58 15.23
C PHE A 27 1.52 -4.15 16.40
N ILE A 28 1.80 -5.39 16.81
CA ILE A 28 1.14 -6.04 17.95
C ILE A 28 1.42 -5.27 19.25
N ARG A 29 2.64 -4.78 19.45
CA ARG A 29 2.96 -3.92 20.60
C ARG A 29 2.12 -2.66 20.62
N LEU A 30 2.06 -1.94 19.50
CA LEU A 30 1.25 -0.73 19.37
C LEU A 30 -0.24 -1.02 19.64
N TYR A 31 -0.75 -2.15 19.17
CA TYR A 31 -2.12 -2.56 19.39
C TYR A 31 -2.45 -2.86 20.86
N ILE A 32 -1.52 -3.52 21.59
CA ILE A 32 -1.71 -3.92 23.00
C ILE A 32 -1.43 -2.76 23.98
N LEU A 33 -0.69 -1.73 23.56
CA LEU A 33 -0.35 -0.59 24.42
C LEU A 33 -1.61 0.19 24.83
N PRO A 34 -1.66 0.69 26.09
CA PRO A 34 -2.71 1.60 26.51
C PRO A 34 -2.73 2.85 25.64
N ARG A 35 -3.92 3.37 25.39
CA ARG A 35 -4.14 4.56 24.55
C ARG A 35 -3.89 5.88 25.28
N GLU A 36 -3.86 5.82 26.61
CA GLU A 36 -3.63 7.01 27.44
C GLU A 36 -2.12 7.37 27.47
N PRO A 37 -1.81 8.67 27.53
CA PRO A 37 -0.45 9.13 27.71
C PRO A 37 0.17 8.50 28.99
N VAL A 38 1.34 7.89 28.85
CA VAL A 38 2.04 7.24 29.96
C VAL A 38 3.38 7.94 30.23
N ASP A 39 3.75 8.10 31.49
CA ASP A 39 5.09 8.56 31.84
C ASP A 39 6.10 7.43 31.65
N LEU A 40 6.94 7.57 30.63
CA LEU A 40 7.96 6.57 30.29
C LEU A 40 9.05 6.42 31.38
N ASN A 41 9.14 7.35 32.33
CA ASN A 41 10.09 7.27 33.45
C ASN A 41 9.51 6.48 34.64
N ASP A 42 8.22 6.21 34.63
CA ASP A 42 7.58 5.39 35.68
C ASP A 42 8.05 3.93 35.57
N LYS A 43 8.49 3.36 36.68
CA LYS A 43 8.96 1.96 36.76
C LYS A 43 7.85 0.95 36.45
N GLU A 44 6.59 1.25 36.77
CA GLU A 44 5.45 0.38 36.46
C GLU A 44 5.17 0.40 34.98
N VAL A 45 5.21 1.58 34.34
CA VAL A 45 5.11 1.72 32.89
C VAL A 45 6.22 0.97 32.18
N GLN A 46 7.48 1.06 32.64
CA GLN A 46 8.59 0.30 32.08
C GLN A 46 8.38 -1.23 32.19
N ARG A 47 7.87 -1.71 33.30
CA ARG A 47 7.53 -3.14 33.51
C ARG A 47 6.40 -3.55 32.54
N MET A 48 5.35 -2.72 32.40
CA MET A 48 4.25 -2.95 31.47
C MET A 48 4.77 -3.03 30.03
N LEU A 49 5.60 -2.08 29.59
CA LEU A 49 6.20 -2.08 28.25
C LEU A 49 7.02 -3.35 28.00
N HIS A 50 7.75 -3.83 28.99
CA HIS A 50 8.47 -5.10 28.91
C HIS A 50 7.51 -6.29 28.72
N CYS A 51 6.41 -6.34 29.49
CA CYS A 51 5.39 -7.39 29.36
C CYS A 51 4.71 -7.35 27.98
N VAL A 52 4.38 -6.16 27.48
CA VAL A 52 3.81 -5.97 26.13
C VAL A 52 4.78 -6.46 25.05
N ALA A 53 6.07 -6.11 25.15
CA ALA A 53 7.09 -6.57 24.22
C ALA A 53 7.25 -8.09 24.24
N LYS A 54 7.25 -8.69 25.42
CA LYS A 54 7.29 -10.16 25.60
C LYS A 54 6.07 -10.81 24.96
N LYS A 55 4.86 -10.31 25.24
CA LYS A 55 3.61 -10.85 24.69
C LYS A 55 3.60 -10.76 23.16
N ALA A 56 4.01 -9.64 22.58
CA ALA A 56 4.08 -9.49 21.14
C ALA A 56 5.05 -10.50 20.49
N ASN A 57 6.20 -10.72 21.08
CA ASN A 57 7.15 -11.72 20.60
C ASN A 57 6.59 -13.16 20.75
N GLU A 58 5.86 -13.46 21.82
CA GLU A 58 5.17 -14.74 21.99
C GLU A 58 4.13 -14.98 20.91
N VAL A 59 3.38 -13.95 20.49
CA VAL A 59 2.42 -14.04 19.38
C VAL A 59 3.15 -14.34 18.07
N VAL A 60 4.16 -13.56 17.71
CA VAL A 60 4.88 -13.72 16.44
C VAL A 60 5.57 -15.08 16.35
N ASN A 61 6.12 -15.58 17.46
CA ASN A 61 6.76 -16.90 17.52
C ASN A 61 5.76 -18.06 17.63
N GLY A 62 4.45 -17.82 17.62
CA GLY A 62 3.43 -18.84 17.72
C GLY A 62 3.30 -19.47 19.11
N HIS A 63 3.80 -18.83 20.18
CA HIS A 63 3.76 -19.36 21.55
C HIS A 63 2.53 -18.89 22.36
N TRP A 64 1.71 -18.01 21.78
CA TRP A 64 0.48 -17.61 22.44
C TRP A 64 -0.57 -18.74 22.32
N ASN A 65 -1.40 -18.90 23.31
CA ASN A 65 -2.54 -19.82 23.33
C ASN A 65 -2.28 -21.21 22.67
N LYS A 66 -1.31 -21.96 23.19
CA LYS A 66 -0.97 -23.33 22.75
C LYS A 66 -0.40 -23.47 21.33
N ASN A 67 0.53 -22.60 20.99
CA ASN A 67 1.24 -22.62 19.69
C ASN A 67 0.37 -22.32 18.47
N ARG A 68 -0.61 -21.45 18.62
CA ARG A 68 -1.36 -20.93 17.49
C ARG A 68 -0.54 -19.93 16.68
N PRO A 69 -0.62 -19.93 15.35
CA PRO A 69 0.08 -18.98 14.53
C PRO A 69 -0.48 -17.55 14.71
N TRP A 70 0.35 -16.56 14.43
CA TRP A 70 0.02 -15.14 14.66
C TRP A 70 -1.19 -14.63 13.86
N ASN A 71 -1.50 -15.21 12.68
CA ASN A 71 -2.70 -14.85 11.92
C ASN A 71 -3.99 -15.19 12.69
N GLU A 72 -4.01 -16.29 13.45
CA GLU A 72 -5.15 -16.60 14.33
C GLU A 72 -5.28 -15.60 15.48
N TRP A 73 -4.17 -15.03 15.95
CA TRP A 73 -4.22 -13.94 16.92
C TRP A 73 -4.84 -12.68 16.32
N LEU A 74 -4.44 -12.30 15.09
CA LEU A 74 -5.03 -11.16 14.39
C LEU A 74 -6.53 -11.35 14.15
N ALA A 75 -6.96 -12.55 13.79
CA ALA A 75 -8.38 -12.86 13.64
C ALA A 75 -9.14 -12.74 14.97
N ALA A 76 -8.59 -13.30 16.06
CA ALA A 76 -9.28 -13.35 17.35
C ALA A 76 -9.31 -12.00 18.08
N GLU A 77 -8.20 -11.25 18.07
CA GLU A 77 -8.03 -10.04 18.88
C GLU A 77 -8.29 -8.76 18.07
N ALA A 78 -8.01 -8.78 16.77
CA ALA A 78 -8.10 -7.61 15.90
C ALA A 78 -9.17 -7.76 14.79
N ASN A 79 -9.88 -8.87 14.73
CA ASN A 79 -10.86 -9.17 13.67
C ASN A 79 -10.30 -8.96 12.25
N ILE A 80 -9.03 -9.39 12.04
CA ILE A 80 -8.34 -9.35 10.75
C ILE A 80 -8.13 -10.79 10.27
N HIS A 81 -8.99 -11.25 9.39
CA HIS A 81 -8.99 -12.60 8.82
C HIS A 81 -8.16 -12.63 7.53
N ILE A 82 -6.84 -12.71 7.67
CA ILE A 82 -5.89 -12.58 6.55
C ILE A 82 -6.13 -13.61 5.45
N ASP A 83 -6.45 -14.83 5.82
CA ASP A 83 -6.72 -15.94 4.90
C ASP A 83 -7.98 -15.72 4.05
N GLU A 84 -8.93 -14.92 4.52
CA GLU A 84 -10.13 -14.52 3.78
C GLU A 84 -9.88 -13.25 2.96
N ILE A 85 -9.17 -12.28 3.54
CA ILE A 85 -8.89 -10.97 2.91
C ILE A 85 -7.89 -11.11 1.76
N ALA A 86 -6.86 -11.90 1.94
CA ALA A 86 -5.68 -11.98 1.09
C ALA A 86 -5.17 -13.43 0.94
N PRO A 87 -5.99 -14.39 0.44
CA PRO A 87 -5.65 -15.81 0.44
C PRO A 87 -4.37 -16.12 -0.34
N ASP A 88 -4.16 -15.52 -1.50
CA ASP A 88 -2.97 -15.75 -2.32
C ASP A 88 -1.72 -15.14 -1.69
N THR A 89 -1.84 -13.92 -1.18
CA THR A 89 -0.77 -13.24 -0.44
C THR A 89 -0.40 -14.02 0.80
N TRP A 90 -1.40 -14.51 1.56
CA TRP A 90 -1.18 -15.34 2.73
C TRP A 90 -0.48 -16.66 2.39
N ASN A 91 -0.92 -17.35 1.33
CA ASN A 91 -0.29 -18.59 0.88
C ASN A 91 1.19 -18.39 0.55
N THR A 92 1.53 -17.29 -0.14
CA THR A 92 2.92 -16.94 -0.49
C THR A 92 3.75 -16.67 0.77
N VAL A 93 3.24 -15.86 1.69
CA VAL A 93 3.91 -15.54 2.95
C VAL A 93 4.08 -16.78 3.81
N TYR A 94 3.05 -17.61 3.93
CA TYR A 94 3.08 -18.82 4.74
C TYR A 94 4.08 -19.85 4.21
N GLU A 95 4.19 -19.97 2.88
CA GLU A 95 5.24 -20.80 2.24
C GLU A 95 6.64 -20.22 2.50
N ALA A 96 6.83 -18.91 2.37
CA ALA A 96 8.12 -18.26 2.62
C ALA A 96 8.60 -18.46 4.07
N LEU A 97 7.67 -18.40 5.04
CA LEU A 97 7.97 -18.71 6.44
C LEU A 97 8.41 -20.17 6.63
N ALA A 98 7.76 -21.11 5.92
CA ALA A 98 8.12 -22.52 5.96
C ALA A 98 9.50 -22.76 5.30
N ARG A 99 9.73 -22.17 4.13
CA ARG A 99 11.00 -22.24 3.39
C ARG A 99 12.17 -21.67 4.18
N ARG A 100 11.98 -20.53 4.83
CA ARG A 100 13.01 -19.96 5.72
C ARG A 100 13.40 -20.94 6.81
N ASN A 101 12.42 -21.61 7.42
CA ASN A 101 12.72 -22.61 8.45
C ASN A 101 13.49 -23.81 7.86
N ALA A 102 13.14 -24.28 6.68
CA ALA A 102 13.90 -25.33 6.01
C ALA A 102 15.32 -24.89 5.67
N ILE A 103 15.53 -23.64 5.22
CA ILE A 103 16.87 -23.09 4.95
C ILE A 103 17.71 -23.07 6.23
N VAL A 104 17.14 -22.66 7.36
CA VAL A 104 17.88 -22.51 8.61
C VAL A 104 18.13 -23.83 9.33
N HIS A 105 17.23 -24.81 9.22
CA HIS A 105 17.24 -26.01 10.04
C HIS A 105 17.37 -27.33 9.26
N ALA A 106 17.22 -27.30 7.94
CA ALA A 106 17.24 -28.49 7.06
C ALA A 106 18.05 -28.25 5.76
N ASP A 107 19.10 -27.40 5.83
CA ASP A 107 20.02 -27.11 4.71
C ASP A 107 19.30 -26.71 3.40
N GLY A 108 18.12 -26.08 3.50
CA GLY A 108 17.33 -25.66 2.36
C GLY A 108 16.65 -26.80 1.60
N ILE A 109 16.40 -27.92 2.25
CA ILE A 109 15.74 -29.09 1.66
C ILE A 109 14.31 -29.19 2.18
N ALA A 110 13.38 -29.54 1.30
CA ALA A 110 11.99 -29.82 1.67
C ALA A 110 11.93 -31.06 2.58
N ASP A 111 11.81 -30.85 3.87
CA ASP A 111 11.70 -31.88 4.89
C ASP A 111 10.25 -32.18 5.28
N HIS A 112 10.05 -33.14 6.20
CA HIS A 112 8.74 -33.47 6.72
C HIS A 112 8.06 -32.30 7.45
N HIS A 113 8.83 -31.40 8.11
CA HIS A 113 8.29 -30.23 8.80
C HIS A 113 7.75 -29.20 7.80
N TYR A 114 8.51 -28.95 6.72
CA TYR A 114 8.06 -28.09 5.64
C TYR A 114 6.75 -28.60 5.02
N ARG A 115 6.70 -29.87 4.63
CA ARG A 115 5.50 -30.51 4.04
C ARG A 115 4.32 -30.52 5.00
N LYS A 116 4.54 -30.89 6.27
CA LYS A 116 3.50 -30.90 7.31
C LYS A 116 2.89 -29.51 7.52
N ARG A 117 3.74 -28.48 7.52
CA ARG A 117 3.30 -27.09 7.72
C ARG A 117 2.41 -26.61 6.58
N LEU A 118 2.74 -26.92 5.35
CA LEU A 118 1.98 -26.47 4.16
C LEU A 118 0.79 -27.37 3.83
N GLY A 119 0.71 -28.55 4.43
CA GLY A 119 -0.35 -29.53 4.18
C GLY A 119 -0.22 -30.21 2.82
N ALA A 120 -1.30 -30.87 2.38
CA ALA A 120 -1.34 -31.61 1.11
C ALA A 120 -1.76 -30.72 -0.07
N LYS A 121 -1.06 -29.58 -0.27
CA LYS A 121 -1.35 -28.69 -1.41
C LYS A 121 -0.73 -29.26 -2.70
N PRO A 122 -1.42 -29.17 -3.86
CA PRO A 122 -0.85 -29.50 -5.15
C PRO A 122 0.37 -28.60 -5.47
N GLY A 123 1.35 -29.14 -6.17
CA GLY A 123 2.53 -28.39 -6.63
C GLY A 123 3.60 -28.13 -5.57
N LEU A 124 3.46 -28.62 -4.34
CA LEU A 124 4.53 -28.52 -3.36
C LEU A 124 5.73 -29.39 -3.72
N PRO A 125 6.97 -28.93 -3.48
CA PRO A 125 8.19 -29.70 -3.69
C PRO A 125 8.13 -31.06 -2.99
N GLU A 126 8.65 -32.10 -3.62
CA GLU A 126 8.77 -33.43 -3.01
C GLU A 126 9.78 -33.42 -1.86
N LEU A 127 9.66 -34.40 -0.94
CA LEU A 127 10.63 -34.58 0.14
C LEU A 127 12.03 -34.78 -0.44
N GLY A 128 13.01 -34.10 0.12
CA GLY A 128 14.39 -34.14 -0.36
C GLY A 128 14.71 -33.18 -1.49
N THR A 129 13.72 -32.47 -2.04
CA THR A 129 13.93 -31.46 -3.08
C THR A 129 14.57 -30.20 -2.51
N PRO A 130 15.63 -29.66 -3.13
CA PRO A 130 16.18 -28.36 -2.75
C PRO A 130 15.17 -27.24 -2.95
N LEU A 131 15.05 -26.34 -1.98
CA LEU A 131 14.16 -25.18 -1.98
C LEU A 131 14.94 -23.94 -2.46
N TRP A 132 15.16 -23.86 -3.77
CA TRP A 132 15.87 -22.73 -4.36
C TRP A 132 15.11 -21.41 -4.18
N CYS A 133 15.85 -20.33 -3.89
CA CYS A 133 15.32 -18.96 -3.85
C CYS A 133 15.66 -18.26 -5.16
N GLU A 134 14.88 -18.51 -6.21
CA GLU A 134 15.03 -17.81 -7.48
C GLU A 134 14.71 -16.32 -7.32
N LYS A 135 15.17 -15.49 -8.26
CA LYS A 135 14.95 -14.04 -8.21
C LYS A 135 13.46 -13.71 -8.22
N GLU A 136 12.74 -14.33 -9.13
CA GLU A 136 11.29 -14.13 -9.33
C GLU A 136 10.51 -14.55 -8.07
N TYR A 137 10.92 -15.63 -7.42
CA TYR A 137 10.34 -16.05 -6.14
C TYR A 137 10.56 -15.00 -5.05
N LEU A 138 11.77 -14.44 -4.92
CA LEU A 138 12.05 -13.40 -3.93
C LEU A 138 11.25 -12.13 -4.19
N GLU A 139 11.09 -11.72 -5.45
CA GLU A 139 10.28 -10.57 -5.83
C GLU A 139 8.81 -10.77 -5.45
N GLN A 140 8.25 -11.95 -5.72
CA GLN A 140 6.89 -12.31 -5.32
C GLN A 140 6.72 -12.30 -3.80
N VAL A 141 7.67 -12.89 -3.07
CA VAL A 141 7.65 -12.92 -1.60
C VAL A 141 7.77 -11.52 -1.01
N PHE A 142 8.64 -10.69 -1.56
CA PHE A 142 8.80 -9.31 -1.12
C PHE A 142 7.49 -8.52 -1.28
N CYS A 143 6.87 -8.58 -2.46
CA CYS A 143 5.60 -7.96 -2.73
C CYS A 143 4.49 -8.46 -1.79
N ALA A 144 4.44 -9.78 -1.54
CA ALA A 144 3.46 -10.37 -0.64
C ALA A 144 3.63 -9.88 0.81
N PHE A 145 4.87 -9.75 1.30
CA PHE A 145 5.13 -9.20 2.63
C PHE A 145 4.77 -7.72 2.73
N GLU A 146 5.06 -6.90 1.71
CA GLU A 146 4.67 -5.49 1.71
C GLU A 146 3.16 -5.32 1.80
N VAL A 147 2.41 -5.99 0.91
CA VAL A 147 0.95 -5.88 0.88
C VAL A 147 0.33 -6.42 2.17
N LEU A 148 0.84 -7.53 2.70
CA LEU A 148 0.34 -8.07 3.97
C LEU A 148 0.61 -7.14 5.15
N ALA A 149 1.78 -6.48 5.16
CA ALA A 149 2.09 -5.46 6.15
C ALA A 149 1.11 -4.29 6.08
N ASP A 150 0.78 -3.82 4.87
CA ASP A 150 -0.19 -2.75 4.65
C ASP A 150 -1.60 -3.15 5.13
N VAL A 151 -2.05 -4.37 4.81
CA VAL A 151 -3.34 -4.92 5.28
C VAL A 151 -3.40 -4.94 6.82
N ILE A 152 -2.34 -5.46 7.46
CA ILE A 152 -2.29 -5.52 8.93
C ILE A 152 -2.25 -4.11 9.52
N ALA A 153 -1.44 -3.20 8.97
CA ALA A 153 -1.34 -1.83 9.44
C ALA A 153 -2.69 -1.11 9.37
N VAL A 154 -3.36 -1.15 8.21
CA VAL A 154 -4.68 -0.54 8.02
C VAL A 154 -5.71 -1.17 8.96
N GLY A 155 -5.74 -2.50 9.07
CA GLY A 155 -6.70 -3.19 9.93
C GLY A 155 -6.54 -2.86 11.41
N LEU A 156 -5.30 -2.75 11.89
CA LEU A 156 -5.02 -2.36 13.28
C LEU A 156 -5.33 -0.88 13.53
N LEU A 157 -4.91 0.00 12.62
CA LEU A 157 -5.09 1.45 12.77
C LEU A 157 -6.56 1.87 12.64
N ALA A 158 -7.35 1.21 11.80
CA ALA A 158 -8.78 1.45 11.67
C ALA A 158 -9.56 1.22 12.99
N GLN A 159 -9.01 0.39 13.91
CA GLN A 159 -9.61 0.18 15.22
C GLN A 159 -9.33 1.32 16.21
N PHE A 160 -8.43 2.24 15.86
CA PHE A 160 -8.09 3.43 16.66
C PHE A 160 -8.74 4.70 16.08
N ALA A 161 -9.95 4.58 15.51
CA ALA A 161 -10.67 5.64 14.78
C ALA A 161 -10.69 7.02 15.47
N ASP A 162 -10.60 7.07 16.81
CA ASP A 162 -10.56 8.34 17.56
C ASP A 162 -9.19 9.03 17.56
N SER A 163 -8.17 8.45 16.92
CA SER A 163 -6.78 8.85 17.21
C SER A 163 -6.10 9.68 16.13
N ASN A 164 -6.67 9.99 15.00
CA ASN A 164 -5.96 10.59 13.83
C ASN A 164 -4.66 9.84 13.45
N MET A 165 -4.49 8.58 13.88
CA MET A 165 -3.26 7.81 13.65
C MET A 165 -3.10 7.34 12.22
N LEU A 166 -4.21 7.17 11.49
CA LEU A 166 -4.19 6.84 10.07
C LEU A 166 -4.61 8.06 9.28
N SER A 167 -3.66 8.77 8.67
CA SER A 167 -4.00 9.82 7.73
C SER A 167 -4.54 9.20 6.43
N ALA A 168 -5.53 9.85 5.83
CA ALA A 168 -6.05 9.42 4.53
C ALA A 168 -4.93 9.29 3.48
N ASN A 169 -3.92 10.16 3.52
CA ASN A 169 -2.76 10.13 2.62
C ASN A 169 -1.90 8.89 2.78
N GLU A 170 -1.62 8.44 4.03
CA GLU A 170 -0.84 7.24 4.28
C GLU A 170 -1.59 5.99 3.83
N ALA A 171 -2.88 5.91 4.18
CA ALA A 171 -3.75 4.83 3.75
C ALA A 171 -3.86 4.78 2.22
N HIS A 172 -4.01 5.93 1.57
CA HIS A 172 -4.03 6.04 0.11
C HIS A 172 -2.78 5.43 -0.52
N GLY A 173 -1.59 5.74 0.01
CA GLY A 173 -0.33 5.17 -0.47
C GLY A 173 -0.27 3.64 -0.37
N MET A 174 -0.82 3.05 0.72
CA MET A 174 -0.88 1.59 0.91
C MET A 174 -1.86 0.94 -0.08
N ILE A 175 -3.06 1.51 -0.23
CA ILE A 175 -4.09 1.03 -1.17
C ILE A 175 -3.58 1.14 -2.62
N TYR A 176 -2.97 2.25 -2.97
CA TYR A 176 -2.41 2.49 -4.30
C TYR A 176 -1.34 1.45 -4.66
N ARG A 177 -0.45 1.10 -3.74
CA ARG A 177 0.55 0.05 -3.91
C ARG A 177 -0.09 -1.32 -4.16
N ALA A 178 -1.15 -1.67 -3.44
CA ALA A 178 -1.89 -2.90 -3.67
C ALA A 178 -2.53 -2.93 -5.06
N LEU A 179 -3.15 -1.81 -5.50
CA LEU A 179 -3.72 -1.68 -6.84
C LEU A 179 -2.67 -1.82 -7.96
N GLN A 180 -1.50 -1.19 -7.79
CA GLN A 180 -0.39 -1.30 -8.76
C GLN A 180 0.09 -2.75 -8.92
N ASN A 181 0.05 -3.53 -7.85
CA ASN A 181 0.41 -4.93 -7.84
C ASN A 181 -0.78 -5.87 -8.18
N LYS A 182 -1.92 -5.31 -8.64
CA LYS A 182 -3.16 -6.05 -8.98
C LYS A 182 -3.69 -6.90 -7.82
N ARG A 183 -3.43 -6.48 -6.57
CA ARG A 183 -3.93 -7.09 -5.34
C ARG A 183 -5.29 -6.47 -5.00
N TRP A 184 -6.28 -6.81 -5.84
CA TRP A 184 -7.58 -6.16 -5.82
C TRP A 184 -8.36 -6.38 -4.53
N SER A 185 -8.36 -7.59 -3.99
CA SER A 185 -9.06 -7.95 -2.74
C SER A 185 -8.50 -7.19 -1.54
N GLU A 186 -7.16 -7.12 -1.45
CA GLU A 186 -6.47 -6.39 -0.41
C GLU A 186 -6.73 -4.89 -0.52
N ALA A 187 -6.67 -4.34 -1.73
CA ALA A 187 -6.95 -2.92 -1.98
C ALA A 187 -8.40 -2.58 -1.63
N GLN A 188 -9.37 -3.40 -2.04
CA GLN A 188 -10.78 -3.21 -1.73
C GLN A 188 -11.01 -3.22 -0.22
N TRP A 189 -10.47 -4.23 0.46
CA TRP A 189 -10.64 -4.36 1.90
C TRP A 189 -10.03 -3.18 2.66
N MET A 190 -8.79 -2.79 2.33
CA MET A 190 -8.15 -1.64 2.95
C MET A 190 -8.94 -0.34 2.71
N ALA A 191 -9.38 -0.10 1.47
CA ALA A 191 -10.15 1.07 1.14
C ALA A 191 -11.48 1.12 1.91
N SER A 192 -12.21 -0.02 2.02
CA SER A 192 -13.43 -0.09 2.81
C SER A 192 -13.19 0.26 4.28
N LYS A 193 -12.12 -0.28 4.89
CA LYS A 193 -11.78 -0.01 6.29
C LYS A 193 -11.47 1.46 6.55
N VAL A 194 -10.79 2.12 5.62
CA VAL A 194 -10.49 3.56 5.74
C VAL A 194 -11.76 4.39 5.55
N LEU A 195 -12.58 4.09 4.55
CA LEU A 195 -13.84 4.79 4.30
C LEU A 195 -14.83 4.64 5.46
N ASP A 196 -14.84 3.50 6.16
CA ASP A 196 -15.70 3.26 7.32
C ASP A 196 -15.35 4.14 8.53
N VAL A 197 -14.08 4.54 8.68
CA VAL A 197 -13.61 5.32 9.84
C VAL A 197 -13.44 6.81 9.56
N LEU A 198 -13.47 7.22 8.30
CA LEU A 198 -13.43 8.64 7.94
C LEU A 198 -14.72 9.35 8.34
N PRO A 199 -14.64 10.63 8.75
CA PRO A 199 -15.82 11.45 8.99
C PRO A 199 -16.72 11.49 7.75
N LYS A 200 -18.05 11.40 7.93
CA LYS A 200 -19.01 11.34 6.82
C LYS A 200 -19.06 12.61 5.96
N ASP A 201 -18.58 13.71 6.49
CA ASP A 201 -18.43 15.00 5.80
C ASP A 201 -17.10 15.11 5.05
N HIS A 202 -16.20 14.16 5.24
CA HIS A 202 -14.91 14.12 4.57
C HIS A 202 -15.04 13.33 3.27
N GLN A 203 -14.95 14.04 2.15
CA GLN A 203 -15.08 13.43 0.82
C GLN A 203 -13.69 13.07 0.29
N GLU A 204 -13.32 11.80 0.44
CA GLU A 204 -12.08 11.24 -0.10
C GLU A 204 -12.36 10.58 -1.46
N TYR A 205 -12.53 11.42 -2.48
CA TYR A 205 -12.88 10.96 -3.83
C TYR A 205 -11.87 9.97 -4.42
N GLU A 206 -10.58 10.19 -4.18
CA GLU A 206 -9.53 9.30 -4.69
C GLU A 206 -9.63 7.91 -4.05
N LEU A 207 -9.91 7.84 -2.75
CA LEU A 207 -10.13 6.59 -2.03
C LEU A 207 -11.36 5.85 -2.55
N GLN A 208 -12.43 6.59 -2.81
CA GLN A 208 -13.68 6.04 -3.35
C GLN A 208 -13.47 5.49 -4.77
N VAL A 209 -12.74 6.21 -5.62
CA VAL A 209 -12.38 5.74 -6.97
C VAL A 209 -11.55 4.47 -6.90
N ASN A 210 -10.56 4.41 -6.02
CA ASN A 210 -9.70 3.26 -5.83
C ASN A 210 -10.48 2.04 -5.30
N PHE A 211 -11.43 2.26 -4.39
CA PHE A 211 -12.35 1.22 -3.92
C PHE A 211 -13.20 0.64 -5.06
N TRP A 212 -13.82 1.49 -5.87
CA TRP A 212 -14.63 1.05 -7.01
C TRP A 212 -13.78 0.38 -8.08
N LEU A 213 -12.55 0.85 -8.33
CA LEU A 213 -11.63 0.18 -9.24
C LEU A 213 -11.38 -1.26 -8.79
N ALA A 214 -11.05 -1.46 -7.51
CA ALA A 214 -10.83 -2.79 -6.96
C ALA A 214 -12.09 -3.67 -7.05
N GLN A 215 -13.26 -3.14 -6.71
CA GLN A 215 -14.54 -3.85 -6.85
C GLN A 215 -14.81 -4.29 -8.29
N ARG A 216 -14.58 -3.40 -9.25
CA ARG A 216 -14.75 -3.71 -10.68
C ARG A 216 -13.85 -4.86 -11.11
N GLU A 217 -12.60 -4.86 -10.68
CA GLU A 217 -11.64 -5.89 -11.08
C GLU A 217 -11.95 -7.26 -10.46
N ILE A 218 -12.58 -7.28 -9.29
CA ILE A 218 -13.00 -8.53 -8.61
C ILE A 218 -14.33 -9.06 -9.16
N TYR A 219 -15.34 -8.18 -9.27
CA TYR A 219 -16.73 -8.59 -9.48
C TYR A 219 -17.29 -8.19 -10.86
N GLY A 220 -16.51 -7.47 -11.66
CA GLY A 220 -16.94 -6.94 -12.94
C GLY A 220 -17.60 -5.57 -12.85
N ILE A 221 -17.80 -4.96 -14.03
CA ILE A 221 -18.33 -3.59 -14.14
C ILE A 221 -19.74 -3.45 -13.56
N ASP A 222 -20.57 -4.47 -13.67
CA ASP A 222 -21.96 -4.40 -13.22
C ASP A 222 -22.07 -4.23 -11.69
N ALA A 223 -21.04 -4.66 -10.94
CA ALA A 223 -21.00 -4.48 -9.49
C ALA A 223 -20.86 -3.01 -9.06
N ILE A 224 -20.38 -2.13 -9.93
CA ILE A 224 -20.16 -0.71 -9.61
C ILE A 224 -20.98 0.23 -10.48
N ARG A 225 -21.60 -0.26 -11.56
CA ARG A 225 -22.25 0.56 -12.60
C ARG A 225 -23.24 1.55 -12.00
N GLU A 226 -24.24 1.06 -11.27
CA GLU A 226 -25.30 1.90 -10.71
C GLU A 226 -24.75 3.00 -9.78
N VAL A 227 -23.84 2.65 -8.89
CA VAL A 227 -23.28 3.60 -7.93
C VAL A 227 -22.37 4.62 -8.60
N VAL A 228 -21.59 4.22 -9.61
CA VAL A 228 -20.69 5.13 -10.32
C VAL A 228 -21.48 6.02 -11.30
N GLU A 229 -22.53 5.53 -11.95
CA GLU A 229 -23.42 6.37 -12.78
C GLU A 229 -24.13 7.44 -11.94
N ALA A 230 -24.61 7.09 -10.74
CA ALA A 230 -25.24 8.03 -9.82
C ALA A 230 -24.25 9.00 -9.13
N TRP A 231 -22.96 8.69 -9.15
CA TRP A 231 -21.95 9.56 -8.56
C TRP A 231 -21.82 10.87 -9.35
N GLU A 232 -21.98 11.99 -8.65
CA GLU A 232 -21.71 13.34 -9.17
C GLU A 232 -20.29 13.75 -8.75
N PRO A 233 -19.29 13.56 -9.61
CA PRO A 233 -17.92 13.94 -9.28
C PRO A 233 -17.79 15.47 -9.20
N PRO A 234 -16.79 16.00 -8.48
CA PRO A 234 -16.40 17.39 -8.61
C PRO A 234 -16.13 17.76 -10.09
N GLU A 235 -16.35 19.03 -10.44
CA GLU A 235 -16.13 19.53 -11.81
C GLU A 235 -14.66 19.46 -12.29
N GLU A 236 -13.77 18.92 -11.47
CA GLU A 236 -12.38 18.73 -11.81
C GLU A 236 -12.21 17.62 -12.84
N PRO A 237 -11.49 17.89 -13.96
CA PRO A 237 -11.36 16.94 -15.07
C PRO A 237 -10.82 15.56 -14.68
N CYS A 238 -9.99 15.49 -13.62
CA CYS A 238 -9.46 14.22 -13.11
C CYS A 238 -10.56 13.28 -12.61
N TYR A 239 -11.60 13.80 -11.96
CA TYR A 239 -12.72 12.98 -11.48
C TYR A 239 -13.71 12.64 -12.58
N CYS A 240 -13.89 13.53 -13.56
CA CYS A 240 -14.64 13.21 -14.78
C CYS A 240 -13.96 12.06 -15.55
N PHE A 241 -12.63 12.14 -15.68
CA PHE A 241 -11.84 11.05 -16.24
C PHE A 241 -11.99 9.76 -15.43
N ALA A 242 -11.89 9.83 -14.10
CA ALA A 242 -12.02 8.66 -13.21
C ALA A 242 -13.39 7.97 -13.39
N LYS A 243 -14.49 8.74 -13.41
CA LYS A 243 -15.84 8.21 -13.64
C LYS A 243 -15.95 7.48 -14.98
N ALA A 244 -15.50 8.12 -16.06
CA ALA A 244 -15.53 7.52 -17.39
C ALA A 244 -14.68 6.24 -17.47
N ALA A 245 -13.46 6.27 -16.88
CA ALA A 245 -12.57 5.13 -16.87
C ALA A 245 -13.12 3.96 -16.04
N LEU A 246 -13.78 4.21 -14.90
CA LEU A 246 -14.46 3.19 -14.11
C LEU A 246 -15.58 2.51 -14.90
N LEU A 247 -16.34 3.28 -15.68
CA LEU A 247 -17.41 2.77 -16.53
C LEU A 247 -16.94 2.18 -17.85
N LEU A 248 -15.64 2.19 -18.13
CA LEU A 248 -15.03 1.79 -19.41
C LEU A 248 -15.55 2.60 -20.60
N ASP A 249 -16.00 3.84 -20.37
CA ASP A 249 -16.41 4.78 -21.42
C ASP A 249 -15.15 5.48 -21.96
N GLU A 250 -14.58 4.89 -23.03
CA GLU A 250 -13.34 5.38 -23.63
C GLU A 250 -13.49 6.76 -24.25
N ASP A 251 -14.66 7.07 -24.83
CA ASP A 251 -14.90 8.36 -25.47
C ASP A 251 -14.96 9.47 -24.45
N ALA A 252 -15.71 9.27 -23.36
CA ALA A 252 -15.77 10.21 -22.26
C ALA A 252 -14.41 10.34 -21.55
N ALA A 253 -13.66 9.25 -21.36
CA ALA A 253 -12.34 9.28 -20.77
C ALA A 253 -11.34 10.08 -21.62
N ARG A 254 -11.36 9.89 -22.96
CA ARG A 254 -10.53 10.68 -23.88
C ARG A 254 -10.93 12.16 -23.91
N GLN A 255 -12.22 12.46 -23.79
CA GLN A 255 -12.70 13.83 -23.72
C GLN A 255 -12.21 14.52 -22.44
N ALA A 256 -12.35 13.88 -21.28
CA ALA A 256 -11.87 14.39 -20.00
C ALA A 256 -10.35 14.64 -20.02
N LEU A 257 -9.56 13.74 -20.63
CA LEU A 257 -8.12 13.95 -20.82
C LEU A 257 -7.79 15.19 -21.66
N ARG A 258 -8.56 15.49 -22.72
CA ARG A 258 -8.34 16.69 -23.54
C ARG A 258 -8.60 17.98 -22.78
N GLU A 259 -9.61 17.96 -21.92
CA GLU A 259 -10.00 19.08 -21.05
C GLU A 259 -9.04 19.27 -19.89
N TRP A 260 -8.39 18.18 -19.47
CA TRP A 260 -7.43 18.20 -18.38
C TRP A 260 -6.09 18.76 -18.82
N ASN A 261 -5.75 19.92 -18.25
CA ASN A 261 -4.48 20.59 -18.48
C ASN A 261 -3.61 20.56 -17.22
N PRO A 262 -3.10 19.38 -16.81
CA PRO A 262 -2.35 19.19 -15.58
C PRO A 262 -0.98 19.85 -15.63
N GLY A 263 -0.39 20.04 -14.44
CA GLY A 263 1.02 20.39 -14.30
C GLY A 263 1.95 19.22 -14.68
N PRO A 264 3.24 19.47 -14.93
CA PRO A 264 4.19 18.40 -15.28
C PRO A 264 4.30 17.28 -14.22
N HIS A 265 4.10 17.60 -12.95
CA HIS A 265 4.09 16.61 -11.86
C HIS A 265 2.83 15.77 -11.89
N GLU A 266 1.69 16.37 -12.20
CA GLU A 266 0.40 15.67 -12.29
C GLU A 266 0.38 14.68 -13.45
N VAL A 267 1.01 15.01 -14.60
CA VAL A 267 1.12 14.09 -15.74
C VAL A 267 1.79 12.77 -15.35
N ASN A 268 2.85 12.83 -14.54
CA ASN A 268 3.53 11.62 -14.08
C ASN A 268 2.64 10.83 -13.11
N TRP A 269 1.99 11.53 -12.17
CA TRP A 269 1.07 10.91 -11.23
C TRP A 269 -0.09 10.19 -11.95
N VAL A 270 -0.70 10.86 -12.95
CA VAL A 270 -1.76 10.26 -13.78
C VAL A 270 -1.25 9.04 -14.54
N ALA A 271 -0.03 9.12 -15.09
CA ALA A 271 0.56 8.01 -15.84
C ALA A 271 0.78 6.75 -14.96
N ASP A 272 1.03 6.95 -13.69
CA ASP A 272 1.23 5.87 -12.72
C ASP A 272 -0.08 5.40 -12.08
N TRP A 273 -1.20 6.10 -12.33
CA TRP A 273 -2.49 5.75 -11.72
C TRP A 273 -2.99 4.39 -12.21
N PRO A 274 -3.27 3.43 -11.31
CA PRO A 274 -3.70 2.07 -11.69
C PRO A 274 -4.92 2.05 -12.61
N LEU A 275 -5.81 3.02 -12.47
CA LEU A 275 -6.99 3.18 -13.33
C LEU A 275 -6.62 3.39 -14.81
N VAL A 276 -5.57 4.16 -15.08
CA VAL A 276 -5.03 4.39 -16.45
C VAL A 276 -4.40 3.12 -16.99
N SER A 277 -3.62 2.41 -16.14
CA SER A 277 -2.99 1.15 -16.53
C SER A 277 -4.03 0.12 -16.96
N VAL A 278 -5.06 -0.09 -16.13
CA VAL A 278 -6.13 -1.05 -16.42
C VAL A 278 -6.90 -0.68 -17.69
N LEU A 279 -7.22 0.60 -17.92
CA LEU A 279 -7.89 1.04 -19.12
C LEU A 279 -7.01 0.87 -20.37
N SER A 280 -5.72 1.18 -20.26
CA SER A 280 -4.74 1.01 -21.34
C SER A 280 -4.53 -0.46 -21.72
N GLU A 281 -4.55 -1.37 -20.77
CA GLU A 281 -4.45 -2.82 -21.03
C GLU A 281 -5.68 -3.36 -21.77
N ARG A 282 -6.84 -2.72 -21.61
CA ARG A 282 -8.11 -3.14 -22.24
C ARG A 282 -8.37 -2.48 -23.59
N SER A 283 -7.72 -1.34 -23.86
CA SER A 283 -7.96 -0.56 -25.07
C SER A 283 -6.67 0.01 -25.63
N GLU A 284 -6.25 -0.52 -26.78
CA GLU A 284 -5.12 0.00 -27.54
C GLU A 284 -5.40 1.45 -28.02
N THR A 285 -6.63 1.74 -28.42
CA THR A 285 -7.05 3.08 -28.84
C THR A 285 -6.89 4.10 -27.71
N PHE A 286 -7.28 3.73 -26.50
CA PHE A 286 -7.07 4.57 -25.32
C PHE A 286 -5.58 4.74 -25.04
N GLN A 287 -4.81 3.67 -25.05
CA GLN A 287 -3.35 3.70 -24.80
C GLN A 287 -2.63 4.65 -25.76
N ILE A 288 -2.95 4.61 -27.05
CA ILE A 288 -2.38 5.52 -28.06
C ILE A 288 -2.75 6.98 -27.74
N SER A 289 -4.03 7.23 -27.42
CA SER A 289 -4.53 8.56 -27.09
C SER A 289 -3.88 9.12 -25.82
N PHE A 290 -3.72 8.28 -24.79
CA PHE A 290 -3.09 8.62 -23.53
C PHE A 290 -1.60 8.94 -23.72
N ASN A 291 -0.87 8.13 -24.48
CA ASN A 291 0.53 8.38 -24.78
C ASN A 291 0.71 9.72 -25.50
N LYS A 292 -0.15 10.02 -26.48
CA LYS A 292 -0.14 11.31 -27.18
C LYS A 292 -0.37 12.48 -26.20
N TRP A 293 -1.39 12.40 -25.36
CA TRP A 293 -1.67 13.40 -24.32
C TRP A 293 -0.47 13.60 -23.38
N LYS A 294 0.13 12.52 -22.89
CA LYS A 294 1.30 12.56 -22.00
C LYS A 294 2.49 13.33 -22.58
N TYR A 295 2.70 13.27 -23.91
CA TYR A 295 3.77 13.98 -24.60
C TYR A 295 3.41 15.42 -24.96
N GLU A 296 2.16 15.72 -25.24
CA GLU A 296 1.72 17.04 -25.69
C GLU A 296 1.61 18.05 -24.53
N VAL A 297 1.08 17.65 -23.39
CA VAL A 297 0.85 18.53 -22.23
C VAL A 297 2.11 19.24 -21.73
N PRO A 298 3.27 18.58 -21.54
CA PRO A 298 4.50 19.28 -21.13
C PRO A 298 5.00 20.32 -22.15
N ASN A 299 4.71 20.12 -23.43
CA ASN A 299 5.17 20.99 -24.52
C ASN A 299 4.35 22.27 -24.64
N HIS A 300 3.05 22.23 -24.33
CA HIS A 300 2.20 23.43 -24.35
C HIS A 300 2.62 24.48 -23.29
N LYS A 301 3.06 24.05 -22.10
CA LYS A 301 3.53 24.99 -21.05
C LYS A 301 4.86 25.62 -21.39
N ARG A 302 5.79 24.92 -22.04
CA ARG A 302 7.05 25.50 -22.49
C ARG A 302 6.86 26.59 -23.53
N SER A 303 5.84 26.46 -24.42
CA SER A 303 5.52 27.49 -25.41
C SER A 303 4.82 28.69 -24.78
N ALA A 304 3.95 28.51 -23.78
CA ALA A 304 3.25 29.57 -23.09
C ALA A 304 4.18 30.42 -22.19
N ASP A 305 5.12 29.79 -21.49
CA ASP A 305 6.14 30.49 -20.68
C ASP A 305 7.19 31.19 -21.56
N GLY A 306 7.54 30.64 -22.70
CA GLY A 306 8.40 31.28 -23.69
C GLY A 306 7.78 32.53 -24.33
N ALA A 307 6.45 32.59 -24.43
CA ALA A 307 5.73 33.76 -24.90
C ALA A 307 5.62 34.87 -23.84
N ARG A 308 5.47 34.52 -22.56
CA ARG A 308 5.41 35.46 -21.43
C ARG A 308 6.76 36.14 -21.12
N THR A 309 7.87 35.45 -21.35
CA THR A 309 9.22 36.02 -21.11
C THR A 309 9.65 37.03 -22.16
N ARG A 310 9.03 37.05 -23.35
CA ARG A 310 9.35 38.04 -24.40
C ARG A 310 8.62 39.39 -24.26
N THR A 311 7.57 39.50 -23.43
CA THR A 311 6.79 40.74 -23.26
C THR A 311 7.18 41.57 -22.02
N ASN A 312 8.06 41.10 -21.11
CA ASN A 312 8.40 41.79 -19.87
C ASN A 312 9.82 42.30 -19.77
N SER A 313 10.56 42.50 -20.87
CA SER A 313 11.88 43.12 -20.85
C SER A 313 11.86 44.65 -21.07
N ARG A 314 10.81 45.38 -20.62
CA ARG A 314 10.81 46.85 -20.50
C ARG A 314 9.89 47.27 -19.36
N LYS A 315 10.43 47.34 -18.14
CA LYS A 315 10.08 48.35 -17.12
C LYS A 315 11.01 48.21 -15.91
N VAL A 316 12.02 49.05 -15.92
CA VAL A 316 12.48 49.98 -14.87
C VAL A 316 12.48 49.49 -13.42
N SER A 317 13.71 49.29 -12.99
CA SER A 317 14.24 49.40 -11.61
C SER A 317 13.50 50.40 -10.72
N THR A 318 12.99 49.95 -9.59
CA THR A 318 12.91 50.77 -8.37
C THR A 318 13.18 49.88 -7.13
N ARG A 319 14.40 50.09 -6.58
CA ARG A 319 14.82 49.55 -5.28
C ARG A 319 13.92 50.12 -4.18
N LYS A 320 13.26 49.28 -3.39
CA LYS A 320 12.86 49.62 -2.02
C LYS A 320 13.54 48.64 -1.04
N ARG A 321 14.49 49.22 -0.31
CA ARG A 321 15.12 48.62 0.87
C ARG A 321 14.07 48.49 1.97
N TYR A 322 13.87 47.30 2.51
CA TYR A 322 13.22 47.14 3.81
C TYR A 322 14.28 46.88 4.88
N ARG A 323 14.33 47.83 5.82
CA ARG A 323 15.14 47.77 7.03
C ARG A 323 14.55 46.76 7.99
N SER A 324 15.40 45.88 8.47
CA SER A 324 15.17 45.05 9.65
C SER A 324 15.14 45.88 10.91
N SER A 325 14.10 45.79 11.72
CA SER A 325 14.09 46.27 13.10
C SER A 325 14.09 45.07 14.04
N HIS A 326 15.25 44.83 14.65
CA HIS A 326 15.39 44.02 15.87
C HIS A 326 14.67 44.76 17.02
N THR A 327 13.83 44.05 17.74
CA THR A 327 13.44 44.45 19.09
C THR A 327 13.66 43.29 20.04
N GLN A 328 14.70 43.39 20.82
CA GLN A 328 14.92 42.62 22.03
C GLN A 328 13.79 42.89 23.02
N ARG A 329 13.31 41.88 23.70
CA ARG A 329 12.66 42.05 25.02
C ARG A 329 13.23 41.05 26.04
N LYS A 330 13.85 41.71 27.03
CA LYS A 330 14.43 41.13 28.25
C LYS A 330 13.33 40.59 29.19
N LYS A 331 13.70 39.52 29.87
CA LYS A 331 13.47 39.11 31.27
C LYS A 331 12.28 39.72 32.04
N ARG A 332 11.38 38.84 32.45
CA ARG A 332 11.16 38.57 33.90
C ARG A 332 10.58 37.18 34.07
#